data_8a3319f79f40723e1327582e95211542
#
_entry.id   8a3319f79f40723e1327582e95211542
#
_cell.length_a   1.000
_cell.length_b   1.000
_cell.length_c   1.000
_cell.angle_alpha   90.00
_cell.angle_beta   90.00
_cell.angle_gamma   90.00
#
_symmetry.space_group_name_H-M   'P 1'
#
loop_
_entity.id
_entity.type
_entity.pdbx_description
1 polymer ?
#
loop_
_entity_poly.entity_id
_entity_poly.type
_entity_poly.pdbx_seq_one_letter_code
_entity_poly.pdbx_strand_id
1 'polypeptide(L)'
;LVEHVHPEQNVLIYFEHERPENEKDPLLDMYFYSQEFKMDPMENLKDELGITIETSDVFFKSYQLFFNNKQRRKQFANVLADKHEITEMDLELAILCVLTKTKELHPFGVFRSLFTEYGSGQDSLWQQVVKFGRPAAFWQLAKLSFGYVQETPNIATLCQAVFQTKLHAEFEGKIPANWEKQLLRQANNCVVFLNRWMNLRDEQDSYNRLSDNVFEELQIVKWMKNKPAKWLAQSDTFQAFDKQLVEGIAVQLAEGAILFDEFENIILNRRASYWFDSFGNEYEALLAASRLLKQIHLIEKEGFPYQKEAFWKSYQERYYQLDSYYRQFYVAFDKGSALSDAFADLRMTVENYYKNGFLAKLAETWMTFFKDATAFSVENTLKQERFYKDWVSTYAVKENRIFVIISDALRYEVAVELGQQLEASTHYNVATHALQGVVPSYTELGM
;
A
#
# COMPACT_ATOMS: atom_id res chain seq x y z
N LEU A 1 22.38 -71.35 -15.42
CA LEU A 1 22.39 -71.08 -16.87
C LEU A 1 23.17 -69.80 -17.18
N VAL A 2 22.95 -68.70 -16.47
CA VAL A 2 23.62 -67.41 -16.73
C VAL A 2 25.11 -67.48 -16.43
N GLU A 3 25.54 -68.10 -15.34
CA GLU A 3 26.98 -68.26 -14.98
C GLU A 3 27.77 -69.10 -15.97
N HIS A 4 27.16 -70.10 -16.61
CA HIS A 4 27.84 -70.97 -17.53
C HIS A 4 27.76 -70.56 -19.02
N VAL A 5 26.73 -69.77 -19.36
CA VAL A 5 26.48 -69.40 -20.77
C VAL A 5 26.96 -67.97 -21.02
N HIS A 6 26.98 -67.10 -19.98
CA HIS A 6 27.40 -65.69 -20.11
C HIS A 6 28.25 -65.24 -18.90
N PRO A 7 29.45 -65.82 -18.71
CA PRO A 7 30.28 -65.56 -17.53
C PRO A 7 30.81 -64.12 -17.44
N GLU A 8 30.76 -63.36 -18.55
CA GLU A 8 31.19 -61.93 -18.58
C GLU A 8 30.07 -60.95 -18.26
N GLN A 9 28.86 -61.42 -17.97
CA GLN A 9 27.74 -60.53 -17.70
C GLN A 9 27.51 -60.39 -16.17
N ASN A 10 27.40 -59.15 -15.71
CA ASN A 10 26.94 -58.88 -14.35
C ASN A 10 25.45 -59.13 -14.24
N VAL A 11 25.03 -59.92 -13.26
CA VAL A 11 23.65 -60.31 -13.03
C VAL A 11 23.17 -59.66 -11.73
N LEU A 12 22.07 -58.92 -11.81
CA LEU A 12 21.36 -58.38 -10.63
C LEU A 12 20.11 -59.25 -10.38
N ILE A 13 20.07 -59.88 -9.22
CA ILE A 13 18.91 -60.67 -8.80
C ILE A 13 18.11 -59.83 -7.81
N TYR A 14 16.83 -59.57 -8.13
CA TYR A 14 15.92 -58.83 -7.27
C TYR A 14 14.94 -59.82 -6.60
N PHE A 15 14.83 -59.73 -5.29
CA PHE A 15 13.85 -60.47 -4.51
C PHE A 15 12.75 -59.50 -4.01
N GLU A 16 11.53 -59.84 -4.33
CA GLU A 16 10.35 -59.07 -3.90
C GLU A 16 9.96 -59.37 -2.43
N HIS A 17 10.51 -60.45 -1.85
CA HIS A 17 10.21 -60.95 -0.51
C HIS A 17 11.49 -61.07 0.32
N GLU A 18 11.31 -61.19 1.63
CA GLU A 18 12.43 -61.51 2.53
C GLU A 18 13.08 -62.83 2.11
N ARG A 19 14.39 -62.84 2.20
CA ARG A 19 15.19 -64.01 1.82
C ARG A 19 14.76 -65.23 2.66
N PRO A 20 14.54 -66.41 2.03
CA PRO A 20 14.23 -67.65 2.78
C PRO A 20 15.36 -68.02 3.71
N GLU A 21 15.06 -68.87 4.72
CA GLU A 21 16.07 -69.54 5.55
C GLU A 21 17.05 -70.30 4.71
N ASN A 22 18.32 -70.37 5.08
CA ASN A 22 19.41 -70.99 4.30
C ASN A 22 19.07 -72.41 3.79
N GLU A 23 18.37 -73.20 4.56
CA GLU A 23 17.94 -74.54 4.15
C GLU A 23 16.89 -74.60 3.06
N LYS A 24 16.20 -73.51 2.80
CA LYS A 24 15.13 -73.36 1.82
C LYS A 24 15.47 -72.36 0.71
N ASP A 25 16.69 -71.81 0.71
CA ASP A 25 17.11 -70.83 -0.26
C ASP A 25 17.74 -71.51 -1.49
N PRO A 26 17.07 -71.59 -2.67
CA PRO A 26 17.60 -72.24 -3.85
C PRO A 26 18.77 -71.50 -4.48
N LEU A 27 19.10 -70.31 -4.04
CA LEU A 27 20.22 -69.47 -4.55
C LEU A 27 21.30 -69.29 -3.46
N LEU A 28 21.32 -70.14 -2.45
CA LEU A 28 22.29 -70.07 -1.33
C LEU A 28 23.76 -69.99 -1.81
N ASP A 29 24.09 -70.83 -2.81
CA ASP A 29 25.46 -70.87 -3.37
C ASP A 29 25.84 -69.56 -4.06
N MET A 30 24.94 -68.96 -4.79
CA MET A 30 25.15 -67.66 -5.42
C MET A 30 25.35 -66.56 -4.40
N TYR A 31 24.62 -66.65 -3.30
CA TYR A 31 24.75 -65.66 -2.23
C TYR A 31 26.17 -65.62 -1.63
N PHE A 32 26.89 -66.75 -1.54
CA PHE A 32 28.22 -66.81 -0.94
C PHE A 32 29.29 -66.13 -1.79
N TYR A 33 29.13 -65.97 -3.10
CA TYR A 33 30.07 -65.26 -3.98
C TYR A 33 29.48 -63.98 -4.63
N SER A 34 28.25 -63.65 -4.36
CA SER A 34 27.67 -62.40 -4.77
C SER A 34 27.88 -61.34 -3.68
N GLN A 35 27.87 -60.12 -4.08
CA GLN A 35 27.77 -59.02 -3.13
C GLN A 35 26.25 -58.71 -2.89
N GLU A 36 25.80 -58.81 -1.66
CA GLU A 36 24.48 -58.37 -1.28
C GLU A 36 24.40 -56.83 -1.42
N PHE A 37 23.67 -56.34 -2.38
CA PHE A 37 23.38 -54.93 -2.48
C PHE A 37 22.21 -54.59 -1.56
N LYS A 38 22.50 -54.13 -0.34
CA LYS A 38 21.50 -53.57 0.55
C LYS A 38 21.44 -52.08 0.22
N MET A 39 20.39 -51.73 -0.49
CA MET A 39 20.05 -50.35 -0.71
C MET A 39 19.55 -49.75 0.62
N ASP A 40 20.31 -48.88 1.22
CA ASP A 40 19.85 -48.12 2.38
C ASP A 40 18.67 -47.24 1.93
N PRO A 41 17.47 -47.41 2.49
CA PRO A 41 16.31 -46.60 2.13
C PRO A 41 16.59 -45.09 2.34
N MET A 42 17.51 -44.73 3.25
CA MET A 42 17.89 -43.35 3.52
C MET A 42 18.85 -42.79 2.47
N GLU A 43 19.82 -43.59 2.01
CA GLU A 43 20.73 -43.19 0.91
C GLU A 43 19.93 -42.97 -0.37
N ASN A 44 19.02 -43.89 -0.71
CA ASN A 44 18.12 -43.68 -1.85
C ASN A 44 17.31 -42.41 -1.78
N LEU A 45 16.79 -42.10 -0.58
CA LEU A 45 16.02 -40.88 -0.37
C LEU A 45 16.91 -39.65 -0.59
N LYS A 46 18.16 -39.65 -0.11
CA LYS A 46 19.12 -38.58 -0.32
C LYS A 46 19.44 -38.40 -1.79
N ASP A 47 19.67 -39.50 -2.52
CA ASP A 47 19.92 -39.49 -3.96
C ASP A 47 18.71 -39.00 -4.76
N GLU A 48 17.50 -39.48 -4.41
CA GLU A 48 16.24 -39.01 -5.04
C GLU A 48 16.04 -37.51 -4.84
N LEU A 49 16.46 -36.97 -3.70
CA LEU A 49 16.33 -35.55 -3.36
C LEU A 49 17.51 -34.69 -3.84
N GLY A 50 18.58 -35.28 -4.36
CA GLY A 50 19.78 -34.59 -4.79
C GLY A 50 20.56 -33.93 -3.65
N ILE A 51 20.46 -34.50 -2.43
CA ILE A 51 21.10 -33.95 -1.23
C ILE A 51 22.45 -34.60 -1.03
N THR A 52 23.52 -33.82 -1.13
CA THR A 52 24.90 -34.28 -1.00
C THR A 52 25.52 -34.08 0.39
N ILE A 53 24.73 -33.58 1.35
CA ILE A 53 25.21 -33.30 2.71
C ILE A 53 25.32 -34.62 3.50
N GLU A 54 26.36 -34.75 4.36
CA GLU A 54 26.39 -35.72 5.43
C GLU A 54 25.33 -35.42 6.52
N THR A 55 24.07 -35.36 6.11
CA THR A 55 22.94 -35.16 7.03
C THR A 55 22.72 -36.46 7.77
N SER A 56 22.66 -36.39 9.09
CA SER A 56 22.47 -37.59 9.90
C SER A 56 21.16 -38.30 9.56
N ASP A 57 21.18 -39.62 9.47
CA ASP A 57 19.99 -40.46 9.26
C ASP A 57 18.89 -40.15 10.31
N VAL A 58 19.29 -39.63 11.46
CA VAL A 58 18.40 -39.18 12.53
C VAL A 58 17.47 -38.06 12.04
N PHE A 59 17.95 -37.14 11.18
CA PHE A 59 17.11 -36.07 10.62
C PHE A 59 15.98 -36.67 9.77
N PHE A 60 16.32 -37.49 8.76
CA PHE A 60 15.31 -38.08 7.87
C PHE A 60 14.33 -39.01 8.62
N LYS A 61 14.83 -39.78 9.58
CA LYS A 61 13.98 -40.61 10.46
C LYS A 61 12.99 -39.76 11.28
N SER A 62 13.41 -38.60 11.76
CA SER A 62 12.53 -37.68 12.50
C SER A 62 11.40 -37.09 11.67
N TYR A 63 11.54 -37.09 10.35
CA TYR A 63 10.55 -36.60 9.38
C TYR A 63 9.97 -37.70 8.49
N GLN A 64 10.03 -38.97 8.92
CA GLN A 64 9.57 -40.11 8.14
C GLN A 64 8.15 -39.93 7.59
N LEU A 65 7.22 -39.44 8.40
CA LEU A 65 5.82 -39.18 7.95
C LEU A 65 5.74 -38.15 6.83
N PHE A 66 6.61 -37.18 6.81
CA PHE A 66 6.71 -36.20 5.74
C PHE A 66 7.23 -36.86 4.44
N PHE A 67 8.33 -37.56 4.52
CA PHE A 67 9.02 -38.15 3.36
C PHE A 67 8.32 -39.41 2.78
N ASN A 68 7.41 -40.05 3.50
CA ASN A 68 6.61 -41.18 2.96
C ASN A 68 5.69 -40.78 1.78
N ASN A 69 5.49 -39.48 1.54
CA ASN A 69 4.66 -38.98 0.45
C ASN A 69 5.49 -38.49 -0.73
N LYS A 70 5.36 -39.15 -1.91
CA LYS A 70 6.12 -38.82 -3.14
C LYS A 70 5.94 -37.36 -3.60
N GLN A 71 4.72 -36.81 -3.46
CA GLN A 71 4.46 -35.43 -3.87
C GLN A 71 5.18 -34.44 -2.97
N ARG A 72 5.23 -34.66 -1.63
CA ARG A 72 5.98 -33.82 -0.71
C ARG A 72 7.48 -33.87 -0.99
N ARG A 73 8.04 -35.07 -1.29
CA ARG A 73 9.45 -35.20 -1.68
C ARG A 73 9.76 -34.34 -2.90
N LYS A 74 8.92 -34.43 -3.95
CA LYS A 74 9.09 -33.61 -5.16
C LYS A 74 9.03 -32.11 -4.86
N GLN A 75 8.06 -31.67 -4.04
CA GLN A 75 7.94 -30.27 -3.64
C GLN A 75 9.13 -29.80 -2.81
N PHE A 76 9.63 -30.64 -1.92
CA PHE A 76 10.81 -30.39 -1.10
C PHE A 76 12.06 -30.20 -1.96
N ALA A 77 12.31 -31.10 -2.91
CA ALA A 77 13.41 -30.95 -3.88
C ALA A 77 13.29 -29.67 -4.69
N ASN A 78 12.09 -29.30 -5.16
CA ASN A 78 11.87 -28.05 -5.89
C ASN A 78 12.16 -26.80 -5.07
N VAL A 79 11.83 -26.79 -3.79
CA VAL A 79 12.10 -25.66 -2.89
C VAL A 79 13.59 -25.47 -2.66
N LEU A 80 14.39 -26.55 -2.72
CA LEU A 80 15.84 -26.51 -2.54
C LEU A 80 16.65 -26.34 -3.83
N ALA A 81 16.01 -26.43 -5.01
CA ALA A 81 16.68 -26.56 -6.29
C ALA A 81 17.69 -25.44 -6.61
N ASP A 82 17.41 -24.21 -6.17
CA ASP A 82 18.25 -23.05 -6.44
C ASP A 82 19.35 -22.83 -5.39
N LYS A 83 19.46 -23.72 -4.40
CA LYS A 83 20.40 -23.55 -3.30
C LYS A 83 21.65 -24.43 -3.46
N HIS A 84 22.83 -23.81 -3.57
CA HIS A 84 24.09 -24.53 -3.78
C HIS A 84 24.67 -25.15 -2.49
N GLU A 85 24.53 -24.45 -1.37
CA GLU A 85 24.97 -24.94 -0.06
C GLU A 85 23.76 -25.09 0.85
N ILE A 86 23.41 -26.32 1.17
CA ILE A 86 22.25 -26.66 1.96
C ILE A 86 22.69 -27.01 3.38
N THR A 87 22.10 -26.39 4.38
CA THR A 87 22.32 -26.70 5.81
C THR A 87 21.12 -27.48 6.36
N GLU A 88 21.26 -28.10 7.54
CA GLU A 88 20.14 -28.77 8.21
C GLU A 88 18.97 -27.80 8.49
N MET A 89 19.28 -26.53 8.78
CA MET A 89 18.27 -25.47 8.95
C MET A 89 17.51 -25.21 7.65
N ASP A 90 18.17 -25.28 6.49
CA ASP A 90 17.50 -25.14 5.19
C ASP A 90 16.59 -26.31 4.90
N LEU A 91 16.97 -27.52 5.31
CA LEU A 91 16.10 -28.69 5.20
C LEU A 91 14.86 -28.56 6.07
N GLU A 92 14.99 -28.10 7.33
CA GLU A 92 13.83 -27.82 8.19
C GLU A 92 12.93 -26.73 7.62
N LEU A 93 13.51 -25.64 7.11
CA LEU A 93 12.77 -24.57 6.45
C LEU A 93 12.05 -25.07 5.21
N ALA A 94 12.70 -25.90 4.37
CA ALA A 94 12.08 -26.46 3.17
C ALA A 94 10.87 -27.35 3.53
N ILE A 95 10.96 -28.17 4.59
CA ILE A 95 9.81 -28.93 5.09
C ILE A 95 8.67 -28.00 5.50
N LEU A 96 8.95 -26.94 6.25
CA LEU A 96 7.95 -25.95 6.63
C LEU A 96 7.36 -25.24 5.42
N CYS A 97 8.16 -24.87 4.42
CA CYS A 97 7.67 -24.29 3.16
C CYS A 97 6.69 -25.22 2.44
N VAL A 98 7.01 -26.50 2.31
CA VAL A 98 6.10 -27.48 1.69
C VAL A 98 4.80 -27.61 2.47
N LEU A 99 4.85 -27.72 3.80
CA LEU A 99 3.68 -27.89 4.66
C LEU A 99 2.79 -26.65 4.69
N THR A 100 3.38 -25.46 4.54
CA THR A 100 2.66 -24.18 4.48
C THR A 100 2.37 -23.72 3.04
N LYS A 101 2.65 -24.57 2.04
CA LYS A 101 2.44 -24.29 0.60
C LYS A 101 3.20 -23.05 0.07
N THR A 102 4.33 -22.76 0.68
CA THR A 102 5.23 -21.67 0.26
C THR A 102 6.18 -22.17 -0.82
N LYS A 103 6.38 -21.41 -1.90
CA LYS A 103 7.22 -21.81 -3.03
C LYS A 103 8.69 -21.45 -2.84
N GLU A 104 8.97 -20.35 -2.18
CA GLU A 104 10.32 -19.83 -1.95
C GLU A 104 10.90 -20.32 -0.63
N LEU A 105 12.18 -20.65 -0.61
CA LEU A 105 12.92 -21.03 0.61
C LEU A 105 13.21 -19.77 1.44
N HIS A 106 12.18 -19.23 2.05
CA HIS A 106 12.29 -18.02 2.86
C HIS A 106 11.35 -18.04 4.09
N PRO A 107 11.85 -17.71 5.31
CA PRO A 107 11.05 -17.72 6.53
C PRO A 107 9.76 -16.92 6.45
N PHE A 108 9.80 -15.74 5.82
CA PHE A 108 8.64 -14.84 5.73
C PHE A 108 7.46 -15.46 4.97
N GLY A 109 7.72 -16.31 3.99
CA GLY A 109 6.66 -17.05 3.31
C GLY A 109 5.89 -17.99 4.26
N VAL A 110 6.61 -18.71 5.10
CA VAL A 110 6.03 -19.62 6.11
C VAL A 110 5.13 -18.84 7.10
N PHE A 111 5.65 -17.74 7.66
CA PHE A 111 4.88 -16.90 8.59
C PHE A 111 3.65 -16.29 7.92
N ARG A 112 3.81 -15.73 6.71
CA ARG A 112 2.70 -15.14 5.96
C ARG A 112 1.57 -16.15 5.74
N SER A 113 1.89 -17.36 5.27
CA SER A 113 0.87 -18.40 5.03
C SER A 113 0.11 -18.77 6.29
N LEU A 114 0.80 -18.97 7.41
CA LEU A 114 0.17 -19.31 8.69
C LEU A 114 -0.65 -18.13 9.27
N PHE A 115 -0.16 -16.91 9.13
CA PHE A 115 -0.88 -15.72 9.59
C PHE A 115 -2.11 -15.43 8.71
N THR A 116 -2.04 -15.71 7.40
CA THR A 116 -3.19 -15.62 6.49
C THR A 116 -4.30 -16.57 6.91
N GLU A 117 -3.97 -17.83 7.24
CA GLU A 117 -4.96 -18.79 7.76
C GLU A 117 -5.53 -18.34 9.11
N TYR A 118 -4.67 -17.90 10.01
CA TYR A 118 -5.10 -17.38 11.30
C TYR A 118 -6.09 -16.21 11.13
N GLY A 119 -5.78 -15.25 10.27
CA GLY A 119 -6.66 -14.13 9.92
C GLY A 119 -7.99 -14.54 9.26
N SER A 120 -8.07 -15.79 8.75
CA SER A 120 -9.29 -16.37 8.18
C SER A 120 -10.02 -17.32 9.15
N GLY A 121 -9.56 -17.43 10.39
CA GLY A 121 -10.10 -18.35 11.38
C GLY A 121 -9.83 -19.82 11.05
N GLN A 122 -8.79 -20.11 10.27
CA GLN A 122 -8.39 -21.45 9.85
C GLN A 122 -7.04 -21.82 10.49
N ASP A 123 -6.80 -23.13 10.61
CA ASP A 123 -5.54 -23.67 11.16
C ASP A 123 -5.02 -24.90 10.39
N SER A 124 -5.51 -25.14 9.19
CA SER A 124 -5.22 -26.35 8.43
C SER A 124 -3.75 -26.54 8.11
N LEU A 125 -3.04 -25.45 7.80
CA LEU A 125 -1.58 -25.46 7.57
C LEU A 125 -0.82 -25.73 8.87
N TRP A 126 -1.25 -25.13 9.97
CA TRP A 126 -0.65 -25.43 11.27
C TRP A 126 -0.83 -26.90 11.64
N GLN A 127 -2.00 -27.48 11.40
CA GLN A 127 -2.23 -28.91 11.61
C GLN A 127 -1.33 -29.80 10.71
N GLN A 128 -0.99 -29.35 9.48
CA GLN A 128 0.00 -30.04 8.66
C GLN A 128 1.40 -29.99 9.30
N VAL A 129 1.80 -28.84 9.85
CA VAL A 129 3.07 -28.70 10.58
C VAL A 129 3.12 -29.60 11.81
N VAL A 130 2.04 -29.67 12.58
CA VAL A 130 1.95 -30.56 13.75
C VAL A 130 2.00 -32.03 13.34
N LYS A 131 1.33 -32.44 12.27
CA LYS A 131 1.19 -33.85 11.85
C LYS A 131 2.43 -34.39 11.13
N PHE A 132 3.03 -33.59 10.25
CA PHE A 132 4.07 -34.07 9.33
C PHE A 132 5.41 -33.36 9.50
N GLY A 133 5.45 -32.25 10.21
CA GLY A 133 6.64 -31.49 10.54
C GLY A 133 7.02 -31.66 12.01
N ARG A 134 7.74 -30.67 12.50
CA ARG A 134 8.10 -30.55 13.91
C ARG A 134 7.74 -29.13 14.39
N PRO A 135 6.74 -28.96 15.25
CA PRO A 135 6.39 -27.65 15.81
C PRO A 135 7.59 -26.91 16.42
N ALA A 136 8.52 -27.65 17.04
CA ALA A 136 9.75 -27.08 17.58
C ALA A 136 10.62 -26.37 16.53
N ALA A 137 10.69 -26.90 15.29
CA ALA A 137 11.44 -26.27 14.19
C ALA A 137 10.80 -24.94 13.79
N PHE A 138 9.47 -24.86 13.73
CA PHE A 138 8.76 -23.61 13.48
C PHE A 138 9.00 -22.57 14.58
N TRP A 139 8.93 -22.96 15.85
CA TRP A 139 9.20 -22.03 16.95
C TRP A 139 10.65 -21.59 17.03
N GLN A 140 11.58 -22.46 16.64
CA GLN A 140 13.00 -22.07 16.47
C GLN A 140 13.16 -21.06 15.33
N LEU A 141 12.45 -21.24 14.21
CA LEU A 141 12.40 -20.28 13.11
C LEU A 141 11.84 -18.93 13.58
N ALA A 142 10.75 -18.92 14.37
CA ALA A 142 10.15 -17.71 14.94
C ALA A 142 11.12 -16.98 15.91
N LYS A 143 11.87 -17.75 16.70
CA LYS A 143 12.92 -17.21 17.58
C LYS A 143 14.03 -16.55 16.78
N LEU A 144 14.53 -17.18 15.73
CA LEU A 144 15.59 -16.64 14.88
C LEU A 144 15.13 -15.43 14.08
N SER A 145 13.92 -15.48 13.49
CA SER A 145 13.39 -14.44 12.62
C SER A 145 12.94 -13.19 13.38
N PHE A 146 12.27 -13.36 14.51
CA PHE A 146 11.62 -12.27 15.25
C PHE A 146 12.08 -12.12 16.69
N GLY A 147 12.82 -13.09 17.23
CA GLY A 147 13.20 -13.12 18.65
C GLY A 147 12.04 -13.55 19.55
N TYR A 148 11.04 -14.29 19.02
CA TYR A 148 9.90 -14.77 19.78
C TYR A 148 10.28 -15.95 20.70
N VAL A 149 10.02 -15.79 22.00
CA VAL A 149 10.26 -16.82 23.02
C VAL A 149 9.12 -16.77 24.03
N GLN A 150 8.36 -17.87 24.12
CA GLN A 150 7.26 -18.04 25.07
C GLN A 150 7.26 -19.44 25.64
N GLU A 151 6.78 -19.63 26.87
CA GLU A 151 6.64 -20.96 27.48
C GLU A 151 5.63 -21.84 26.76
N THR A 152 4.51 -21.26 26.36
CA THR A 152 3.44 -21.89 25.58
C THR A 152 3.20 -21.09 24.28
N PRO A 153 4.06 -21.30 23.26
CA PRO A 153 3.99 -20.51 22.05
C PRO A 153 2.76 -20.87 21.20
N ASN A 154 2.11 -19.86 20.60
CA ASN A 154 1.02 -20.06 19.67
C ASN A 154 1.03 -18.97 18.57
N ILE A 155 0.34 -19.25 17.46
CA ILE A 155 0.31 -18.39 16.27
C ILE A 155 -0.30 -17.01 16.58
N ALA A 156 -1.38 -16.97 17.35
CA ALA A 156 -2.08 -15.73 17.70
C ALA A 156 -1.15 -14.75 18.44
N THR A 157 -0.51 -15.22 19.52
CA THR A 157 0.41 -14.37 20.32
C THR A 157 1.65 -13.97 19.54
N LEU A 158 2.17 -14.82 18.64
CA LEU A 158 3.27 -14.46 17.75
C LEU A 158 2.82 -13.34 16.78
N CYS A 159 1.66 -13.50 16.16
CA CYS A 159 1.11 -12.51 15.23
C CYS A 159 0.90 -11.17 15.93
N GLN A 160 0.22 -11.13 17.08
CA GLN A 160 -0.01 -9.92 17.88
C GLN A 160 1.32 -9.24 18.26
N ALA A 161 2.32 -10.02 18.71
CA ALA A 161 3.62 -9.49 19.08
C ALA A 161 4.37 -8.85 17.88
N VAL A 162 4.25 -9.41 16.68
CA VAL A 162 4.82 -8.83 15.45
C VAL A 162 4.20 -7.47 15.17
N PHE A 163 2.87 -7.33 15.23
CA PHE A 163 2.17 -6.05 15.03
C PHE A 163 2.48 -5.04 16.14
N GLN A 164 2.46 -5.45 17.41
CA GLN A 164 2.83 -4.58 18.55
C GLN A 164 4.25 -4.06 18.43
N THR A 165 5.19 -4.90 17.96
CA THR A 165 6.59 -4.51 17.77
C THR A 165 6.73 -3.50 16.64
N LYS A 166 5.99 -3.65 15.53
CA LYS A 166 5.95 -2.65 14.45
C LYS A 166 5.41 -1.32 14.97
N LEU A 167 4.27 -1.34 15.69
CA LEU A 167 3.70 -0.12 16.27
C LEU A 167 4.66 0.56 17.25
N HIS A 168 5.36 -0.21 18.08
CA HIS A 168 6.38 0.34 18.98
C HIS A 168 7.47 1.10 18.22
N ALA A 169 7.94 0.55 17.10
CA ALA A 169 8.93 1.19 16.26
C ALA A 169 8.39 2.46 15.56
N GLU A 170 7.17 2.42 15.02
CA GLU A 170 6.54 3.54 14.32
C GLU A 170 6.17 4.69 15.26
N PHE A 171 5.72 4.40 16.46
CA PHE A 171 5.34 5.40 17.46
C PHE A 171 6.45 5.76 18.47
N GLU A 172 7.71 5.44 18.16
CA GLU A 172 8.88 5.77 18.99
C GLU A 172 8.71 5.34 20.46
N GLY A 173 8.15 4.15 20.69
CA GLY A 173 7.93 3.58 22.02
C GLY A 173 6.70 4.08 22.77
N LYS A 174 5.89 4.94 22.18
CA LYS A 174 4.65 5.49 22.84
C LYS A 174 3.46 4.55 22.68
N ILE A 175 3.59 3.32 23.11
CA ILE A 175 2.56 2.26 23.07
C ILE A 175 2.00 2.01 24.48
N PRO A 176 0.89 1.23 24.63
CA PRO A 176 0.39 0.81 25.92
C PRO A 176 1.43 -0.01 26.70
N ALA A 177 1.62 0.29 27.98
CA ALA A 177 2.63 -0.36 28.83
C ALA A 177 2.43 -1.90 28.96
N ASN A 178 1.20 -2.39 28.83
CA ASN A 178 0.93 -3.82 28.85
C ASN A 178 1.46 -4.56 27.60
N TRP A 179 1.77 -3.86 26.50
CA TRP A 179 2.37 -4.46 25.30
C TRP A 179 3.88 -4.58 25.40
N GLU A 180 4.55 -3.79 26.22
CA GLU A 180 6.03 -3.79 26.32
C GLU A 180 6.62 -5.17 26.62
N LYS A 181 5.91 -5.99 27.40
CA LYS A 181 6.33 -7.34 27.73
C LYS A 181 6.27 -8.34 26.57
N GLN A 182 5.54 -7.99 25.52
CA GLN A 182 5.32 -8.85 24.35
C GLN A 182 6.21 -8.43 23.16
N LEU A 183 6.95 -7.33 23.28
CA LEU A 183 7.79 -6.84 22.20
C LEU A 183 8.90 -7.83 21.84
N LEU A 184 9.12 -7.96 20.55
CA LEU A 184 10.08 -8.88 19.98
C LEU A 184 11.45 -8.22 19.81
N ARG A 185 12.52 -9.00 20.03
CA ARG A 185 13.89 -8.48 19.97
C ARG A 185 14.32 -8.05 18.57
N GLN A 186 13.81 -8.71 17.53
CA GLN A 186 14.13 -8.45 16.13
C GLN A 186 13.11 -7.45 15.51
N ALA A 187 13.01 -6.25 16.08
CA ALA A 187 12.04 -5.25 15.70
C ALA A 187 12.09 -4.90 14.20
N ASN A 188 13.30 -4.73 13.64
CA ASN A 188 13.46 -4.43 12.22
C ASN A 188 12.88 -5.53 11.32
N ASN A 189 13.04 -6.80 11.71
CA ASN A 189 12.48 -7.90 10.94
C ASN A 189 10.95 -7.90 10.96
N CYS A 190 10.32 -7.52 12.08
CA CYS A 190 8.87 -7.38 12.17
C CYS A 190 8.37 -6.27 11.23
N VAL A 191 9.03 -5.11 11.24
CA VAL A 191 8.71 -3.99 10.35
C VAL A 191 8.87 -4.38 8.89
N VAL A 192 10.02 -4.96 8.52
CA VAL A 192 10.31 -5.38 7.14
C VAL A 192 9.33 -6.45 6.67
N PHE A 193 9.00 -7.43 7.51
CA PHE A 193 8.06 -8.50 7.21
C PHE A 193 6.66 -7.95 6.87
N LEU A 194 6.09 -7.12 7.75
CA LEU A 194 4.75 -6.56 7.52
C LEU A 194 4.73 -5.58 6.35
N ASN A 195 5.73 -4.70 6.22
CA ASN A 195 5.81 -3.77 5.10
C ASN A 195 5.97 -4.50 3.75
N ARG A 196 6.76 -5.58 3.71
CA ARG A 196 6.89 -6.41 2.51
C ARG A 196 5.56 -7.07 2.16
N TRP A 197 4.82 -7.57 3.15
CA TRP A 197 3.52 -8.19 2.93
C TRP A 197 2.48 -7.18 2.40
N MET A 198 2.36 -6.00 3.00
CA MET A 198 1.50 -4.89 2.54
C MET A 198 1.72 -4.57 1.06
N ASN A 199 2.98 -4.61 0.58
CA ASN A 199 3.32 -4.28 -0.79
C ASN A 199 3.18 -5.44 -1.81
N LEU A 200 2.77 -6.65 -1.39
CA LEU A 200 2.50 -7.77 -2.28
C LEU A 200 1.07 -7.66 -2.82
N ARG A 201 0.91 -7.27 -4.10
CA ARG A 201 -0.40 -7.01 -4.73
C ARG A 201 -1.40 -8.16 -4.57
N ASP A 202 -0.95 -9.39 -4.78
CA ASP A 202 -1.80 -10.58 -4.72
C ASP A 202 -2.16 -11.01 -3.29
N GLU A 203 -1.55 -10.39 -2.28
CA GLU A 203 -1.69 -10.77 -0.86
C GLU A 203 -2.27 -9.63 0.00
N GLN A 204 -2.65 -8.52 -0.60
CA GLN A 204 -3.20 -7.36 0.12
C GLN A 204 -4.45 -7.70 0.90
N ASP A 205 -5.39 -8.44 0.30
CA ASP A 205 -6.62 -8.85 0.98
C ASP A 205 -6.36 -9.73 2.20
N SER A 206 -5.31 -10.55 2.16
CA SER A 206 -4.91 -11.39 3.28
C SER A 206 -4.33 -10.55 4.42
N TYR A 207 -3.49 -9.55 4.10
CA TYR A 207 -2.99 -8.58 5.07
C TYR A 207 -4.12 -7.76 5.70
N ASN A 208 -5.00 -7.20 4.88
CA ASN A 208 -6.10 -6.34 5.34
C ASN A 208 -6.99 -7.07 6.35
N ARG A 209 -7.40 -8.30 6.02
CA ARG A 209 -8.22 -9.14 6.91
C ARG A 209 -7.50 -9.45 8.23
N LEU A 210 -6.21 -9.80 8.15
CA LEU A 210 -5.43 -10.06 9.35
C LEU A 210 -5.27 -8.80 10.21
N SER A 211 -4.97 -7.65 9.58
CA SER A 211 -4.79 -6.39 10.30
C SER A 211 -6.07 -5.97 11.02
N ASP A 212 -7.24 -6.14 10.40
CA ASP A 212 -8.53 -5.87 11.03
C ASP A 212 -8.76 -6.77 12.25
N ASN A 213 -8.48 -8.07 12.15
CA ASN A 213 -8.60 -8.99 13.29
C ASN A 213 -7.66 -8.60 14.44
N VAL A 214 -6.38 -8.34 14.13
CA VAL A 214 -5.40 -7.91 15.15
C VAL A 214 -5.76 -6.57 15.76
N PHE A 215 -6.30 -5.64 14.97
CA PHE A 215 -6.81 -4.35 15.45
C PHE A 215 -7.86 -4.53 16.54
N GLU A 216 -8.85 -5.41 16.32
CA GLU A 216 -9.91 -5.71 17.29
C GLU A 216 -9.36 -6.46 18.52
N GLU A 217 -8.53 -7.49 18.31
CA GLU A 217 -7.95 -8.29 19.40
C GLU A 217 -7.09 -7.46 20.37
N LEU A 218 -6.30 -6.53 19.83
CA LEU A 218 -5.45 -5.62 20.61
C LEU A 218 -6.23 -4.42 21.17
N GLN A 219 -7.53 -4.28 20.84
CA GLN A 219 -8.38 -3.16 21.25
C GLN A 219 -7.77 -1.79 20.91
N ILE A 220 -7.16 -1.67 19.73
CA ILE A 220 -6.43 -0.48 19.27
C ILE A 220 -7.31 0.79 19.32
N VAL A 221 -8.63 0.66 19.07
CA VAL A 221 -9.61 1.77 19.21
C VAL A 221 -9.46 2.52 20.51
N LYS A 222 -9.27 1.81 21.63
CA LYS A 222 -9.15 2.44 22.95
C LYS A 222 -7.86 3.26 23.09
N TRP A 223 -6.79 2.76 22.50
CA TRP A 223 -5.49 3.40 22.55
C TRP A 223 -5.38 4.61 21.62
N MET A 224 -5.96 4.53 20.41
CA MET A 224 -5.91 5.61 19.43
C MET A 224 -6.89 6.75 19.73
N LYS A 225 -7.90 6.51 20.55
CA LYS A 225 -8.91 7.51 20.90
C LYS A 225 -8.29 8.82 21.41
N ASN A 226 -8.74 9.93 20.86
CA ASN A 226 -8.25 11.29 21.20
C ASN A 226 -6.77 11.56 20.85
N LYS A 227 -6.15 10.75 19.99
CA LYS A 227 -4.81 11.05 19.50
C LYS A 227 -4.87 12.11 18.40
N PRO A 228 -3.91 13.07 18.38
CA PRO A 228 -3.89 14.11 17.35
C PRO A 228 -3.57 13.52 15.96
N ALA A 229 -4.01 14.21 14.90
CA ALA A 229 -3.79 13.82 13.52
C ALA A 229 -2.31 13.51 13.21
N LYS A 230 -1.39 14.37 13.64
CA LYS A 230 0.06 14.19 13.47
C LYS A 230 0.57 12.89 14.09
N TRP A 231 -0.05 12.45 15.19
CA TRP A 231 0.34 11.20 15.83
C TRP A 231 -0.16 9.99 15.01
N LEU A 232 -1.44 9.99 14.60
CA LEU A 232 -2.02 8.91 13.78
C LEU A 232 -1.28 8.74 12.44
N ALA A 233 -0.82 9.84 11.85
CA ALA A 233 -0.11 9.84 10.58
C ALA A 233 1.28 9.16 10.61
N GLN A 234 1.80 8.77 11.79
CA GLN A 234 3.10 8.10 11.92
C GLN A 234 3.07 6.63 11.50
N SER A 235 1.89 6.00 11.43
CA SER A 235 1.75 4.59 11.09
C SER A 235 0.75 4.37 9.96
N ASP A 236 1.01 3.36 9.15
CA ASP A 236 0.10 2.82 8.15
C ASP A 236 -0.25 1.34 8.41
N THR A 237 0.03 0.86 9.62
CA THR A 237 -0.19 -0.53 9.99
C THR A 237 -1.67 -0.93 9.94
N PHE A 238 -2.59 -0.03 10.30
CA PHE A 238 -4.02 -0.29 10.33
C PHE A 238 -4.82 0.75 9.54
N GLN A 239 -5.78 0.31 8.75
CA GLN A 239 -6.69 1.17 8.01
C GLN A 239 -7.42 2.18 8.91
N ALA A 240 -7.75 1.77 10.13
CA ALA A 240 -8.46 2.60 11.09
C ALA A 240 -7.71 3.88 11.48
N PHE A 241 -6.37 3.92 11.36
CA PHE A 241 -5.60 5.15 11.59
C PHE A 241 -5.91 6.19 10.52
N ASP A 242 -5.95 5.81 9.24
CA ASP A 242 -6.32 6.71 8.15
C ASP A 242 -7.79 7.14 8.27
N LYS A 243 -8.69 6.23 8.59
CA LYS A 243 -10.11 6.57 8.84
C LYS A 243 -10.25 7.64 9.92
N GLN A 244 -9.65 7.44 11.08
CA GLN A 244 -9.71 8.43 12.16
C GLN A 244 -8.97 9.73 11.81
N LEU A 245 -7.89 9.64 11.02
CA LEU A 245 -7.12 10.79 10.57
C LEU A 245 -7.96 11.70 9.68
N VAL A 246 -8.62 11.16 8.65
CA VAL A 246 -9.47 11.95 7.74
C VAL A 246 -10.68 12.53 8.46
N GLU A 247 -11.34 11.76 9.33
CA GLU A 247 -12.45 12.24 10.17
C GLU A 247 -12.00 13.35 11.14
N GLY A 248 -10.86 13.15 11.80
CA GLY A 248 -10.32 14.11 12.75
C GLY A 248 -9.91 15.45 12.12
N ILE A 249 -9.32 15.43 10.93
CA ILE A 249 -9.00 16.65 10.17
C ILE A 249 -10.29 17.34 9.71
N ALA A 250 -11.29 16.59 9.23
CA ALA A 250 -12.58 17.15 8.80
C ALA A 250 -13.27 17.88 9.94
N VAL A 251 -13.35 17.27 11.13
CA VAL A 251 -13.92 17.91 12.34
C VAL A 251 -13.16 19.19 12.67
N GLN A 252 -11.84 19.14 12.74
CA GLN A 252 -11.04 20.32 13.12
C GLN A 252 -11.18 21.47 12.12
N LEU A 253 -11.21 21.19 10.82
CA LEU A 253 -11.48 22.21 9.79
C LEU A 253 -12.88 22.79 9.91
N ALA A 254 -13.90 21.93 10.16
CA ALA A 254 -15.28 22.37 10.36
C ALA A 254 -15.44 23.27 11.58
N GLU A 255 -14.71 22.98 12.65
CA GLU A 255 -14.68 23.78 13.89
C GLU A 255 -13.82 25.06 13.80
N GLY A 256 -13.19 25.31 12.65
CA GLY A 256 -12.41 26.52 12.41
C GLY A 256 -10.96 26.49 12.88
N ALA A 257 -10.37 25.29 13.00
CA ALA A 257 -8.95 25.17 13.29
C ALA A 257 -8.09 25.79 12.17
N ILE A 258 -7.06 26.56 12.56
CA ILE A 258 -6.14 27.26 11.66
C ILE A 258 -4.82 26.51 11.44
N LEU A 259 -4.82 25.18 11.58
CA LEU A 259 -3.65 24.30 11.41
C LEU A 259 -3.45 23.88 9.95
N PHE A 260 -3.77 24.77 9.02
CA PHE A 260 -3.81 24.47 7.57
C PHE A 260 -2.51 23.86 7.02
N ASP A 261 -1.35 24.43 7.37
CA ASP A 261 -0.06 23.94 6.91
C ASP A 261 0.28 22.55 7.49
N GLU A 262 -0.11 22.29 8.73
CA GLU A 262 0.07 20.98 9.35
C GLU A 262 -0.78 19.93 8.64
N PHE A 263 -2.05 20.23 8.38
CA PHE A 263 -2.95 19.32 7.68
C PHE A 263 -2.48 19.05 6.25
N GLU A 264 -2.08 20.10 5.51
CA GLU A 264 -1.54 19.95 4.17
C GLU A 264 -0.30 19.03 4.16
N ASN A 265 0.65 19.24 5.08
CA ASN A 265 1.85 18.41 5.19
C ASN A 265 1.51 16.96 5.54
N ILE A 266 0.57 16.72 6.46
CA ILE A 266 0.11 15.38 6.82
C ILE A 266 -0.46 14.68 5.58
N ILE A 267 -1.39 15.34 4.86
CA ILE A 267 -2.07 14.76 3.70
C ILE A 267 -1.08 14.44 2.58
N LEU A 268 -0.16 15.37 2.28
CA LEU A 268 0.84 15.15 1.24
C LEU A 268 1.79 13.98 1.57
N ASN A 269 2.18 13.84 2.83
CA ASN A 269 3.01 12.71 3.28
C ASN A 269 2.24 11.38 3.21
N ARG A 270 0.92 11.38 3.46
CA ARG A 270 0.09 10.17 3.37
C ARG A 270 -0.08 9.63 1.95
N ARG A 271 0.17 10.41 0.91
CA ARG A 271 0.12 9.95 -0.49
C ARG A 271 1.01 8.74 -0.79
N ALA A 272 2.08 8.55 -0.02
CA ALA A 272 2.96 7.39 -0.13
C ALA A 272 2.59 6.23 0.81
N SER A 273 1.53 6.36 1.61
CA SER A 273 1.10 5.33 2.56
C SER A 273 0.27 4.23 1.91
N TYR A 274 0.28 3.06 2.53
CA TYR A 274 -0.42 1.87 2.04
C TYR A 274 -1.94 2.09 1.88
N TRP A 275 -2.58 2.79 2.82
CA TRP A 275 -4.03 2.98 2.84
C TRP A 275 -4.51 4.21 2.08
N PHE A 276 -3.60 4.99 1.47
CA PHE A 276 -3.99 6.23 0.80
C PHE A 276 -5.07 6.02 -0.26
N ASP A 277 -4.95 4.99 -1.09
CA ASP A 277 -5.92 4.72 -2.17
C ASP A 277 -7.33 4.42 -1.64
N SER A 278 -7.44 3.90 -0.40
CA SER A 278 -8.72 3.63 0.25
C SER A 278 -9.45 4.92 0.69
N PHE A 279 -8.72 6.01 0.88
CA PHE A 279 -9.22 7.31 1.36
C PHE A 279 -8.79 8.48 0.46
N GLY A 280 -8.38 8.19 -0.78
CA GLY A 280 -7.79 9.19 -1.67
C GLY A 280 -8.70 10.38 -1.94
N ASN A 281 -10.00 10.15 -2.13
CA ASN A 281 -10.96 11.22 -2.36
C ASN A 281 -11.17 12.08 -1.09
N GLU A 282 -11.23 11.45 0.07
CA GLU A 282 -11.35 12.13 1.36
C GLU A 282 -10.11 13.01 1.63
N TYR A 283 -8.91 12.50 1.39
CA TYR A 283 -7.68 13.28 1.50
C TYR A 283 -7.62 14.45 0.51
N GLU A 284 -8.01 14.26 -0.74
CA GLU A 284 -8.03 15.35 -1.73
C GLU A 284 -9.10 16.39 -1.39
N ALA A 285 -10.26 16.00 -0.85
CA ALA A 285 -11.27 16.94 -0.35
C ALA A 285 -10.71 17.76 0.82
N LEU A 286 -10.07 17.12 1.80
CA LEU A 286 -9.44 17.80 2.94
C LEU A 286 -8.33 18.76 2.52
N LEU A 287 -7.51 18.36 1.54
CA LEU A 287 -6.45 19.21 0.99
C LEU A 287 -7.02 20.47 0.35
N ALA A 288 -8.04 20.30 -0.49
CA ALA A 288 -8.71 21.41 -1.15
C ALA A 288 -9.40 22.35 -0.13
N ALA A 289 -10.12 21.77 0.86
CA ALA A 289 -10.74 22.54 1.94
C ALA A 289 -9.71 23.33 2.76
N SER A 290 -8.61 22.69 3.17
CA SER A 290 -7.54 23.33 3.94
C SER A 290 -6.94 24.50 3.18
N ARG A 291 -6.62 24.34 1.89
CA ARG A 291 -6.07 25.40 1.04
C ARG A 291 -7.06 26.55 0.84
N LEU A 292 -8.33 26.23 0.61
CA LEU A 292 -9.39 27.22 0.45
C LEU A 292 -9.55 28.07 1.73
N LEU A 293 -9.74 27.43 2.86
CA LEU A 293 -9.95 28.10 4.15
C LEU A 293 -8.72 28.93 4.56
N LYS A 294 -7.50 28.42 4.32
CA LYS A 294 -6.25 29.18 4.52
C LYS A 294 -6.23 30.48 3.72
N GLN A 295 -6.55 30.41 2.41
CA GLN A 295 -6.54 31.60 1.56
C GLN A 295 -7.61 32.60 1.97
N ILE A 296 -8.81 32.14 2.32
CA ILE A 296 -9.88 33.01 2.82
C ILE A 296 -9.43 33.72 4.11
N HIS A 297 -8.86 32.97 5.05
CA HIS A 297 -8.34 33.54 6.30
C HIS A 297 -7.24 34.61 6.07
N LEU A 298 -6.36 34.40 5.08
CA LEU A 298 -5.35 35.40 4.69
C LEU A 298 -6.00 36.64 4.11
N ILE A 299 -6.99 36.51 3.22
CA ILE A 299 -7.72 37.63 2.65
C ILE A 299 -8.50 38.42 3.72
N GLU A 300 -9.08 37.74 4.68
CA GLU A 300 -9.78 38.40 5.80
C GLU A 300 -8.83 39.26 6.65
N LYS A 301 -7.58 38.84 6.82
CA LYS A 301 -6.55 39.62 7.53
C LYS A 301 -5.99 40.79 6.72
N GLU A 302 -5.76 40.57 5.43
CA GLU A 302 -5.11 41.55 4.56
C GLU A 302 -6.10 42.59 3.99
N GLY A 303 -7.37 42.20 3.80
CA GLY A 303 -8.36 42.95 3.06
C GLY A 303 -8.19 42.85 1.54
N PHE A 304 -9.16 43.37 0.80
CA PHE A 304 -9.05 43.51 -0.65
C PHE A 304 -8.33 44.80 -1.05
N PRO A 305 -7.63 44.79 -2.19
CA PRO A 305 -7.04 46.01 -2.72
C PRO A 305 -8.06 47.14 -2.96
N TYR A 306 -7.69 48.34 -2.65
CA TYR A 306 -8.54 49.54 -2.81
C TYR A 306 -8.54 50.11 -4.24
N GLN A 307 -7.61 49.69 -5.11
CA GLN A 307 -7.52 50.11 -6.49
C GLN A 307 -8.04 49.03 -7.44
N LYS A 308 -8.85 49.41 -8.41
CA LYS A 308 -9.50 48.53 -9.38
C LYS A 308 -8.50 47.67 -10.14
N GLU A 309 -7.40 48.24 -10.60
CA GLU A 309 -6.33 47.57 -11.34
C GLU A 309 -5.61 46.53 -10.47
N ALA A 310 -5.30 46.91 -9.24
CA ALA A 310 -4.67 46.01 -8.27
C ALA A 310 -5.62 44.84 -7.88
N PHE A 311 -6.91 45.10 -7.74
CA PHE A 311 -7.93 44.10 -7.46
C PHE A 311 -8.05 43.08 -8.63
N TRP A 312 -8.12 43.60 -9.87
CA TRP A 312 -8.12 42.80 -11.09
C TRP A 312 -6.90 41.89 -11.19
N LYS A 313 -5.71 42.45 -10.93
CA LYS A 313 -4.47 41.70 -10.91
C LYS A 313 -4.45 40.65 -9.81
N SER A 314 -4.94 40.96 -8.62
CA SER A 314 -4.99 40.03 -7.50
C SER A 314 -5.89 38.83 -7.79
N TYR A 315 -7.00 39.02 -8.56
CA TYR A 315 -7.80 37.89 -9.01
C TYR A 315 -7.03 36.97 -9.95
N GLN A 316 -6.30 37.52 -10.92
CA GLN A 316 -5.51 36.75 -11.90
C GLN A 316 -4.36 35.99 -11.27
N GLU A 317 -3.73 36.54 -10.22
CA GLU A 317 -2.55 35.94 -9.60
C GLU A 317 -2.88 35.02 -8.41
N ARG A 318 -3.97 35.29 -7.69
CA ARG A 318 -4.25 34.63 -6.42
C ARG A 318 -5.69 34.16 -6.24
N TYR A 319 -6.70 35.05 -6.45
CA TYR A 319 -8.06 34.74 -6.03
C TYR A 319 -8.74 33.64 -6.86
N TYR A 320 -8.37 33.48 -8.12
CA TYR A 320 -8.87 32.38 -8.95
C TYR A 320 -8.57 30.99 -8.32
N GLN A 321 -7.52 30.89 -7.49
CA GLN A 321 -7.17 29.63 -6.83
C GLN A 321 -8.27 29.18 -5.84
N LEU A 322 -9.01 30.14 -5.24
CA LEU A 322 -10.10 29.81 -4.34
C LEU A 322 -11.25 29.11 -5.11
N ASP A 323 -11.53 29.58 -6.33
CA ASP A 323 -12.50 28.95 -7.22
C ASP A 323 -12.04 27.52 -7.59
N SER A 324 -10.73 27.35 -7.88
CA SER A 324 -10.13 26.04 -8.13
C SER A 324 -10.27 25.11 -6.93
N TYR A 325 -9.88 25.55 -5.73
CA TYR A 325 -9.96 24.74 -4.52
C TYR A 325 -11.41 24.37 -4.17
N TYR A 326 -12.35 25.31 -4.32
CA TYR A 326 -13.77 25.04 -4.11
C TYR A 326 -14.27 23.95 -5.07
N ARG A 327 -13.96 24.03 -6.35
CA ARG A 327 -14.29 23.02 -7.36
C ARG A 327 -13.63 21.68 -7.05
N GLN A 328 -12.34 21.67 -6.73
CA GLN A 328 -11.59 20.46 -6.37
C GLN A 328 -12.18 19.78 -5.14
N PHE A 329 -12.57 20.57 -4.13
CA PHE A 329 -13.25 20.05 -2.94
C PHE A 329 -14.50 19.27 -3.34
N TYR A 330 -15.39 19.84 -4.14
CA TYR A 330 -16.63 19.17 -4.54
C TYR A 330 -16.39 17.95 -5.43
N VAL A 331 -15.44 18.03 -6.35
CA VAL A 331 -15.08 16.89 -7.21
C VAL A 331 -14.60 15.70 -6.37
N ALA A 332 -13.81 15.95 -5.35
CA ALA A 332 -13.31 14.92 -4.45
C ALA A 332 -14.39 14.45 -3.46
N PHE A 333 -15.14 15.39 -2.89
CA PHE A 333 -16.23 15.12 -1.95
C PHE A 333 -17.31 14.20 -2.60
N ASP A 334 -17.76 14.51 -3.82
CA ASP A 334 -18.80 13.75 -4.51
C ASP A 334 -18.35 12.33 -4.91
N LYS A 335 -17.02 12.09 -4.96
CA LYS A 335 -16.43 10.77 -5.23
C LYS A 335 -16.11 9.99 -3.94
N GLY A 336 -16.08 10.64 -2.80
CA GLY A 336 -15.77 10.01 -1.52
C GLY A 336 -16.85 9.00 -1.13
N SER A 337 -16.44 7.80 -0.75
CA SER A 337 -17.35 6.69 -0.39
C SER A 337 -17.64 6.59 1.10
N ALA A 338 -16.80 7.20 1.94
CA ALA A 338 -16.83 7.09 3.39
C ALA A 338 -17.26 8.41 4.07
N LEU A 339 -18.22 9.14 3.48
CA LEU A 339 -18.67 10.43 4.00
C LEU A 339 -19.38 10.25 5.35
N SER A 340 -18.70 10.67 6.40
CA SER A 340 -19.24 10.75 7.76
C SER A 340 -19.95 12.09 7.99
N ASP A 341 -20.64 12.23 9.13
CA ASP A 341 -21.23 13.52 9.57
C ASP A 341 -20.18 14.64 9.61
N ALA A 342 -18.93 14.32 9.96
CA ALA A 342 -17.82 15.27 9.96
C ALA A 342 -17.56 15.91 8.59
N PHE A 343 -17.68 15.15 7.50
CA PHE A 343 -17.56 15.68 6.15
C PHE A 343 -18.77 16.50 5.72
N ALA A 344 -19.97 16.18 6.22
CA ALA A 344 -21.16 16.99 6.00
C ALA A 344 -21.00 18.38 6.66
N ASP A 345 -20.50 18.44 7.88
CA ASP A 345 -20.21 19.69 8.60
C ASP A 345 -19.11 20.49 7.91
N LEU A 346 -18.04 19.82 7.46
CA LEU A 346 -16.98 20.45 6.68
C LEU A 346 -17.51 21.05 5.37
N ARG A 347 -18.42 20.35 4.68
CA ARG A 347 -19.06 20.87 3.46
C ARG A 347 -19.81 22.16 3.73
N MET A 348 -20.61 22.21 4.82
CA MET A 348 -21.33 23.42 5.20
C MET A 348 -20.38 24.56 5.50
N THR A 349 -19.27 24.29 6.19
CA THR A 349 -18.24 25.26 6.49
C THR A 349 -17.55 25.79 5.23
N VAL A 350 -17.12 24.92 4.32
CA VAL A 350 -16.51 25.29 3.03
C VAL A 350 -17.48 26.15 2.21
N GLU A 351 -18.76 25.75 2.13
CA GLU A 351 -19.79 26.47 1.42
C GLU A 351 -19.99 27.88 1.96
N ASN A 352 -20.11 28.01 3.27
CA ASN A 352 -20.32 29.30 3.96
C ASN A 352 -19.12 30.24 3.78
N TYR A 353 -17.92 29.73 4.03
CA TYR A 353 -16.69 30.56 3.89
C TYR A 353 -16.46 30.99 2.44
N TYR A 354 -16.71 30.09 1.47
CA TYR A 354 -16.53 30.43 0.07
C TYR A 354 -17.60 31.42 -0.41
N LYS A 355 -18.90 31.13 -0.22
CA LYS A 355 -20.00 31.97 -0.73
C LYS A 355 -20.11 33.30 0.01
N ASN A 356 -20.18 33.26 1.35
CA ASN A 356 -20.43 34.44 2.16
C ASN A 356 -19.15 35.13 2.60
N GLY A 357 -18.13 34.36 2.96
CA GLY A 357 -16.85 34.90 3.42
C GLY A 357 -16.00 35.47 2.30
N PHE A 358 -16.01 34.89 1.12
CA PHE A 358 -15.18 35.29 0.00
C PHE A 358 -15.97 35.86 -1.18
N LEU A 359 -16.82 35.09 -1.83
CA LEU A 359 -17.43 35.46 -3.12
C LEU A 359 -18.35 36.67 -2.99
N ALA A 360 -19.18 36.76 -1.96
CA ALA A 360 -20.03 37.91 -1.73
C ALA A 360 -19.20 39.17 -1.49
N LYS A 361 -18.20 39.13 -0.61
CA LYS A 361 -17.31 40.27 -0.33
C LYS A 361 -16.48 40.68 -1.56
N LEU A 362 -16.04 39.71 -2.35
CA LEU A 362 -15.33 39.94 -3.62
C LEU A 362 -16.23 40.72 -4.58
N ALA A 363 -17.48 40.28 -4.77
CA ALA A 363 -18.47 40.90 -5.65
C ALA A 363 -18.84 42.31 -5.16
N GLU A 364 -19.12 42.49 -3.86
CA GLU A 364 -19.41 43.78 -3.28
C GLU A 364 -18.25 44.77 -3.50
N THR A 365 -17.02 44.36 -3.19
CA THR A 365 -15.82 45.22 -3.39
C THR A 365 -15.65 45.57 -4.85
N TRP A 366 -15.80 44.58 -5.77
CA TRP A 366 -15.69 44.83 -7.20
C TRP A 366 -16.73 45.84 -7.68
N MET A 367 -17.98 45.75 -7.24
CA MET A 367 -19.03 46.69 -7.63
C MET A 367 -18.81 48.12 -7.14
N THR A 368 -18.11 48.31 -6.00
CA THR A 368 -17.81 49.67 -5.50
C THR A 368 -16.97 50.48 -6.49
N PHE A 369 -16.11 49.88 -7.26
CA PHE A 369 -15.25 50.54 -8.26
C PHE A 369 -16.02 51.14 -9.42
N PHE A 370 -17.27 50.69 -9.64
CA PHE A 370 -18.10 51.11 -10.81
C PHE A 370 -19.34 51.88 -10.39
N LYS A 371 -19.53 52.19 -9.12
CA LYS A 371 -20.72 52.86 -8.59
C LYS A 371 -21.03 54.18 -9.31
N ASP A 372 -19.99 54.95 -9.62
CA ASP A 372 -20.10 56.25 -10.27
C ASP A 372 -19.42 56.27 -11.67
N ALA A 373 -19.12 55.07 -12.22
CA ALA A 373 -18.42 54.95 -13.50
C ALA A 373 -19.37 55.01 -14.67
N THR A 374 -19.00 55.70 -15.73
CA THR A 374 -19.75 55.77 -16.99
C THR A 374 -19.57 54.52 -17.88
N ALA A 375 -18.53 53.76 -17.61
CA ALA A 375 -18.22 52.52 -18.34
C ALA A 375 -17.64 51.45 -17.44
N PHE A 376 -17.95 50.22 -17.71
CA PHE A 376 -17.40 49.05 -17.04
C PHE A 376 -16.05 48.71 -17.70
N SER A 377 -14.97 49.36 -17.28
CA SER A 377 -13.65 49.17 -17.86
C SER A 377 -12.54 49.26 -16.81
N VAL A 378 -11.53 48.38 -16.95
CA VAL A 378 -10.28 48.43 -16.21
C VAL A 378 -9.20 48.90 -17.15
N GLU A 379 -8.41 49.91 -16.72
CA GLU A 379 -7.35 50.48 -17.54
C GLU A 379 -6.22 49.48 -17.77
N ASN A 380 -5.54 49.60 -18.90
CA ASN A 380 -4.40 48.77 -19.29
C ASN A 380 -4.66 47.25 -19.29
N THR A 381 -5.91 46.84 -19.48
CA THR A 381 -6.29 45.43 -19.63
C THR A 381 -6.56 45.07 -21.08
N LEU A 382 -6.23 43.84 -21.45
CA LEU A 382 -6.62 43.29 -22.76
C LEU A 382 -8.16 43.14 -22.81
N LYS A 383 -8.75 43.47 -23.96
CA LYS A 383 -10.17 43.43 -24.12
C LYS A 383 -10.62 42.33 -25.12
N GLN A 384 -11.68 41.60 -24.80
CA GLN A 384 -12.20 40.54 -25.64
C GLN A 384 -12.55 41.01 -27.05
N GLU A 385 -13.14 42.21 -27.21
CA GLU A 385 -13.49 42.81 -28.52
C GLU A 385 -12.32 42.97 -29.47
N ARG A 386 -11.10 43.00 -28.93
CA ARG A 386 -9.85 43.12 -29.69
C ARG A 386 -9.18 41.81 -29.99
N PHE A 387 -9.72 40.69 -29.53
CA PHE A 387 -9.07 39.37 -29.64
C PHE A 387 -8.63 39.04 -31.06
N TYR A 388 -9.54 39.18 -32.03
CA TYR A 388 -9.20 38.91 -33.44
C TYR A 388 -8.04 39.76 -33.91
N LYS A 389 -8.09 41.09 -33.66
CA LYS A 389 -7.11 42.03 -34.12
C LYS A 389 -5.74 41.81 -33.48
N ASP A 390 -5.71 41.58 -32.17
CA ASP A 390 -4.46 41.52 -31.42
C ASP A 390 -3.81 40.13 -31.52
N TRP A 391 -4.57 39.06 -31.68
CA TRP A 391 -4.04 37.69 -31.63
C TRP A 391 -4.19 36.90 -32.95
N VAL A 392 -5.27 37.01 -33.68
CA VAL A 392 -5.51 36.16 -34.85
C VAL A 392 -4.99 36.84 -36.15
N SER A 393 -5.31 38.09 -36.38
CA SER A 393 -4.94 38.77 -37.64
C SER A 393 -3.46 38.81 -37.91
N THR A 394 -2.64 38.98 -36.87
CA THR A 394 -1.17 39.05 -36.99
C THR A 394 -0.57 37.73 -37.51
N TYR A 395 -1.15 36.60 -37.17
CA TYR A 395 -0.69 35.31 -37.64
C TYR A 395 -1.34 34.90 -38.99
N ALA A 396 -2.56 35.33 -39.25
CA ALA A 396 -3.27 35.02 -40.48
C ALA A 396 -2.56 35.55 -41.73
N VAL A 397 -1.85 36.68 -41.60
CA VAL A 397 -1.09 37.34 -42.70
C VAL A 397 0.19 36.52 -43.05
N LYS A 398 0.66 35.61 -42.18
CA LYS A 398 1.92 34.87 -42.37
C LYS A 398 1.72 33.47 -42.98
N GLU A 399 0.57 33.14 -43.57
CA GLU A 399 0.24 31.82 -44.12
C GLU A 399 0.33 30.65 -43.12
N ASN A 400 0.31 30.98 -41.81
CA ASN A 400 0.29 29.99 -40.77
C ASN A 400 -1.11 29.37 -40.61
N ARG A 401 -1.13 28.09 -40.19
CA ARG A 401 -2.39 27.46 -39.76
C ARG A 401 -2.76 27.96 -38.37
N ILE A 402 -3.93 28.52 -38.21
CA ILE A 402 -4.46 28.98 -36.95
C ILE A 402 -5.72 28.20 -36.63
N PHE A 403 -5.81 27.67 -35.43
CA PHE A 403 -7.04 27.07 -34.92
C PHE A 403 -7.52 27.91 -33.74
N VAL A 404 -8.74 28.41 -33.83
CA VAL A 404 -9.38 29.15 -32.74
C VAL A 404 -10.47 28.25 -32.19
N ILE A 405 -10.32 27.89 -30.89
CA ILE A 405 -11.27 27.07 -30.15
C ILE A 405 -11.98 28.00 -29.17
N ILE A 406 -13.30 28.19 -29.37
CA ILE A 406 -14.11 28.95 -28.43
C ILE A 406 -14.79 27.97 -27.49
N SER A 407 -14.50 28.06 -26.21
CA SER A 407 -15.18 27.28 -25.17
C SER A 407 -16.10 28.22 -24.39
N ASP A 408 -17.42 28.07 -24.64
CA ASP A 408 -18.41 28.87 -23.93
C ASP A 408 -18.45 28.53 -22.45
N ALA A 409 -18.65 29.54 -21.60
CA ALA A 409 -18.69 29.44 -20.13
C ALA A 409 -17.44 28.86 -19.46
N LEU A 410 -16.30 28.84 -20.17
CA LEU A 410 -15.03 28.41 -19.56
C LEU A 410 -14.58 29.42 -18.50
N ARG A 411 -14.52 28.98 -17.26
CA ARG A 411 -14.08 29.83 -16.15
C ARG A 411 -12.56 30.07 -16.19
N TYR A 412 -12.13 31.19 -15.65
CA TYR A 412 -10.71 31.57 -15.65
C TYR A 412 -9.82 30.53 -14.95
N GLU A 413 -10.22 30.02 -13.78
CA GLU A 413 -9.48 29.01 -13.05
C GLU A 413 -9.34 27.68 -13.83
N VAL A 414 -10.37 27.31 -14.61
CA VAL A 414 -10.33 26.13 -15.46
C VAL A 414 -9.39 26.33 -16.65
N ALA A 415 -9.40 27.53 -17.23
CA ALA A 415 -8.47 27.87 -18.31
C ALA A 415 -7.00 27.85 -17.84
N VAL A 416 -6.72 28.38 -16.65
CA VAL A 416 -5.37 28.33 -16.06
C VAL A 416 -4.95 26.87 -15.82
N GLU A 417 -5.81 26.04 -15.25
CA GLU A 417 -5.53 24.61 -15.01
C GLU A 417 -5.30 23.87 -16.34
N LEU A 418 -6.10 24.12 -17.37
CA LEU A 418 -5.89 23.56 -18.69
C LEU A 418 -4.53 23.97 -19.28
N GLY A 419 -4.17 25.24 -19.14
CA GLY A 419 -2.86 25.74 -19.56
C GLY A 419 -1.71 24.99 -18.91
N GLN A 420 -1.77 24.79 -17.60
CA GLN A 420 -0.77 24.03 -16.84
C GLN A 420 -0.68 22.55 -17.29
N GLN A 421 -1.83 21.92 -17.54
CA GLN A 421 -1.86 20.52 -18.03
C GLN A 421 -1.26 20.40 -19.44
N LEU A 422 -1.54 21.34 -20.33
CA LEU A 422 -0.99 21.35 -21.68
C LEU A 422 0.53 21.58 -21.64
N GLU A 423 1.02 22.50 -20.81
CA GLU A 423 2.46 22.77 -20.64
C GLU A 423 3.19 21.55 -20.08
N ALA A 424 2.60 20.84 -19.10
CA ALA A 424 3.16 19.61 -18.53
C ALA A 424 3.29 18.48 -19.56
N SER A 425 2.53 18.50 -20.65
CA SER A 425 2.57 17.48 -21.72
C SER A 425 3.82 17.56 -22.61
N THR A 426 4.67 18.60 -22.46
CA THR A 426 5.92 18.85 -23.22
C THR A 426 5.77 19.06 -24.74
N HIS A 427 4.53 18.99 -25.27
CA HIS A 427 4.25 19.16 -26.70
C HIS A 427 3.80 20.58 -27.06
N TYR A 428 3.47 21.40 -26.06
CA TYR A 428 2.90 22.72 -26.26
C TYR A 428 3.69 23.78 -25.48
N ASN A 429 3.84 24.96 -26.12
CA ASN A 429 4.23 26.18 -25.42
C ASN A 429 2.96 26.94 -25.10
N VAL A 430 2.64 27.11 -23.84
CA VAL A 430 1.39 27.70 -23.38
C VAL A 430 1.63 29.09 -22.77
N ALA A 431 0.80 30.05 -23.17
CA ALA A 431 0.72 31.34 -22.50
C ALA A 431 -0.75 31.63 -22.17
N THR A 432 -1.02 31.90 -20.90
CA THR A 432 -2.37 32.25 -20.43
C THR A 432 -2.50 33.75 -20.29
N HIS A 433 -3.52 34.32 -20.93
CA HIS A 433 -3.83 35.73 -20.87
C HIS A 433 -5.26 35.97 -20.43
N ALA A 434 -5.48 36.90 -19.51
CA ALA A 434 -6.80 37.32 -19.10
C ALA A 434 -7.29 38.49 -19.98
N LEU A 435 -8.51 38.36 -20.47
CA LEU A 435 -9.19 39.40 -21.22
C LEU A 435 -10.38 39.91 -20.40
N GLN A 436 -10.58 41.25 -20.45
CA GLN A 436 -11.81 41.82 -19.93
C GLN A 436 -12.96 41.51 -20.93
N GLY A 437 -13.96 40.75 -20.47
CA GLY A 437 -15.15 40.42 -21.22
C GLY A 437 -16.18 41.55 -21.23
N VAL A 438 -17.33 41.27 -21.81
CA VAL A 438 -18.46 42.17 -21.86
C VAL A 438 -19.38 42.03 -20.65
N VAL A 439 -20.14 43.09 -20.35
CA VAL A 439 -21.13 43.10 -19.25
C VAL A 439 -22.49 43.56 -19.84
N PRO A 440 -23.56 42.81 -19.58
CA PRO A 440 -23.66 41.52 -18.94
C PRO A 440 -22.96 40.40 -19.72
N SER A 441 -22.40 39.43 -19.01
CA SER A 441 -21.54 38.36 -19.56
C SER A 441 -22.39 37.18 -20.05
N TYR A 442 -23.09 37.34 -21.18
CA TYR A 442 -23.76 36.22 -21.84
C TYR A 442 -23.35 36.13 -23.31
N THR A 443 -23.51 34.95 -23.87
CA THR A 443 -22.95 34.53 -25.16
C THR A 443 -23.25 35.46 -26.31
N GLU A 444 -24.47 35.96 -26.44
CA GLU A 444 -24.86 36.84 -27.51
C GLU A 444 -24.10 38.19 -27.56
N LEU A 445 -23.64 38.66 -26.43
CA LEU A 445 -22.82 39.88 -26.35
C LEU A 445 -21.31 39.60 -26.33
N GLY A 446 -20.92 38.39 -25.97
CA GLY A 446 -19.53 38.00 -25.84
C GLY A 446 -18.91 37.43 -27.12
N MET A 447 -19.72 36.98 -28.08
CA MET A 447 -19.30 36.48 -29.38
C MET A 447 -19.52 37.56 -30.44
#